data_7c48aa9ba4a4dbe5a15387dc930f6af1
#
_entry.id   7c48aa9ba4a4dbe5a15387dc930f6af1
#
_cell.length_a   1.000
_cell.length_b   1.000
_cell.length_c   1.000
_cell.angle_alpha   90.00
_cell.angle_beta   90.00
_cell.angle_gamma   90.00
#
_symmetry.space_group_name_H-M   'P 1'
#
loop_
_entity.id
_entity.type
_entity.pdbx_description
1 polymer ?
#
loop_
_entity_poly.entity_id
_entity_poly.type
_entity_poly.pdbx_seq_one_letter_code
_entity_poly.pdbx_strand_id
1 'polypeptide(L)'
;MGGTSIGSSSKAKKTYFRVVQNVQLTNRPPRTSRANEPAITFIDEDAKTLHHPHDDAIVITLTIVNYTTRIVLINNGSSTYIFYYLAFQQMRFNKELLCPINVPFIGFGGMKILPVGTISLLVVVSSYPRQINKEVNFLVDCSSSYNAIIGRPTLNSWRATTFTYHLSIKFLTKYGIREVQGD
;
A
#
# COMPACT_ATOMS: atom_id res chain seq x y z
N MET A 1 2.95 -38.53 -19.94
CA MET A 1 2.50 -37.21 -19.41
C MET A 1 1.26 -37.48 -18.58
N GLY A 2 1.44 -37.67 -17.29
CA GLY A 2 0.36 -38.02 -16.35
C GLY A 2 0.05 -36.80 -15.48
N GLY A 3 -1.00 -36.06 -15.80
CA GLY A 3 -1.58 -35.08 -14.90
C GLY A 3 -2.29 -35.81 -13.77
N THR A 4 -1.82 -35.63 -12.54
CA THR A 4 -2.49 -36.15 -11.35
C THR A 4 -3.81 -35.46 -11.17
N SER A 5 -4.93 -36.14 -11.47
CA SER A 5 -6.27 -35.67 -11.13
C SER A 5 -6.42 -35.64 -9.62
N ILE A 6 -6.57 -34.42 -9.07
CA ILE A 6 -6.91 -34.25 -7.66
C ILE A 6 -8.29 -34.83 -7.42
N GLY A 7 -8.36 -35.89 -6.61
CA GLY A 7 -9.60 -36.61 -6.31
C GLY A 7 -10.70 -35.64 -5.82
N SER A 8 -11.90 -35.82 -6.34
CA SER A 8 -13.07 -34.95 -6.16
C SER A 8 -13.72 -34.99 -4.76
N SER A 9 -13.18 -35.80 -3.82
CA SER A 9 -13.75 -35.94 -2.48
C SER A 9 -13.44 -34.70 -1.61
N SER A 10 -14.46 -34.21 -0.90
CA SER A 10 -14.32 -33.06 0.03
C SER A 10 -13.27 -33.33 1.11
N LYS A 11 -13.03 -34.57 1.48
CA LYS A 11 -12.02 -34.99 2.45
C LYS A 11 -10.60 -34.84 1.88
N ALA A 12 -10.40 -35.21 0.60
CA ALA A 12 -9.11 -35.04 -0.08
C ALA A 12 -8.76 -33.57 -0.29
N LYS A 13 -9.74 -32.73 -0.64
CA LYS A 13 -9.57 -31.26 -0.71
C LYS A 13 -9.18 -30.65 0.64
N LYS A 14 -9.85 -31.06 1.73
CA LYS A 14 -9.51 -30.59 3.10
C LYS A 14 -8.10 -30.98 3.51
N THR A 15 -7.67 -32.19 3.19
CA THR A 15 -6.31 -32.67 3.49
C THR A 15 -5.27 -31.90 2.67
N TYR A 16 -5.53 -31.69 1.38
CA TYR A 16 -4.66 -30.89 0.52
C TYR A 16 -4.50 -29.46 1.02
N PHE A 17 -5.59 -28.77 1.37
CA PHE A 17 -5.53 -27.40 1.94
C PHE A 17 -4.76 -27.37 3.26
N ARG A 18 -4.91 -28.34 4.14
CA ARG A 18 -4.12 -28.45 5.38
C ARG A 18 -2.62 -28.59 5.12
N VAL A 19 -2.24 -29.40 4.12
CA VAL A 19 -0.83 -29.59 3.76
C VAL A 19 -0.24 -28.33 3.13
N VAL A 20 -1.00 -27.65 2.25
CA VAL A 20 -0.55 -26.41 1.60
C VAL A 20 -0.46 -25.24 2.59
N GLN A 21 -1.34 -25.20 3.59
CA GLN A 21 -1.33 -24.14 4.62
C GLN A 21 -0.28 -24.36 5.71
N ASN A 22 0.25 -25.57 5.86
CA ASN A 22 1.27 -25.94 6.85
C ASN A 22 2.70 -25.91 6.29
N VAL A 23 3.01 -25.03 5.34
CA VAL A 23 4.39 -24.84 4.87
C VAL A 23 5.20 -24.19 5.99
N GLN A 24 5.85 -25.00 6.82
CA GLN A 24 6.86 -24.54 7.78
C GLN A 24 8.19 -24.37 7.06
N LEU A 25 8.65 -23.13 6.93
CA LEU A 25 10.01 -22.82 6.50
C LEU A 25 10.95 -23.11 7.66
N THR A 26 11.57 -24.29 7.65
CA THR A 26 12.45 -24.79 8.71
C THR A 26 13.82 -24.07 8.78
N ASN A 27 14.24 -23.37 7.73
CA ASN A 27 15.52 -22.65 7.69
C ASN A 27 15.36 -21.23 7.16
N ARG A 28 14.78 -20.35 7.98
CA ARG A 28 14.85 -18.92 7.69
C ARG A 28 16.22 -18.44 8.16
N PRO A 29 17.10 -17.92 7.28
CA PRO A 29 18.34 -17.33 7.74
C PRO A 29 18.01 -16.23 8.75
N PRO A 30 18.81 -16.09 9.84
CA PRO A 30 18.56 -15.06 10.84
C PRO A 30 18.53 -13.71 10.14
N ARG A 31 17.50 -12.91 10.44
CA ARG A 31 17.47 -11.52 9.98
C ARG A 31 18.70 -10.82 10.56
N THR A 32 19.58 -10.35 9.72
CA THR A 32 20.65 -9.44 10.13
C THR A 32 19.96 -8.22 10.72
N SER A 33 20.05 -8.06 12.04
CA SER A 33 19.61 -6.85 12.72
C SER A 33 20.50 -5.72 12.21
N ARG A 34 19.89 -4.68 11.65
CA ARG A 34 20.59 -3.44 11.34
C ARG A 34 20.82 -2.71 12.65
N ALA A 35 21.94 -2.94 13.27
CA ALA A 35 22.26 -2.58 14.66
C ALA A 35 22.22 -1.07 14.97
N ASN A 36 22.07 -0.18 13.98
CA ASN A 36 22.18 1.27 14.16
C ASN A 36 20.95 2.07 13.66
N GLU A 37 19.82 1.44 13.38
CA GLU A 37 18.62 2.18 12.98
C GLU A 37 17.76 2.51 14.21
N PRO A 38 17.26 3.75 14.37
CA PRO A 38 16.38 4.09 15.48
C PRO A 38 15.07 3.30 15.40
N ALA A 39 14.59 2.84 16.56
CA ALA A 39 13.31 2.15 16.63
C ALA A 39 12.15 3.13 16.39
N ILE A 40 11.20 2.75 15.52
CA ILE A 40 9.95 3.49 15.35
C ILE A 40 9.01 3.08 16.49
N THR A 41 8.63 4.05 17.33
CA THR A 41 7.71 3.87 18.45
C THR A 41 6.49 4.75 18.28
N PHE A 42 5.36 4.32 18.82
CA PHE A 42 4.14 5.11 18.95
C PHE A 42 3.85 5.28 20.43
N ILE A 43 3.51 6.49 20.84
CA ILE A 43 3.22 6.85 22.22
C ILE A 43 1.86 7.53 22.30
N ASP A 44 1.25 7.59 23.48
CA ASP A 44 -0.09 8.18 23.65
C ASP A 44 -0.17 9.64 23.24
N GLU A 45 0.96 10.36 23.29
CA GLU A 45 1.08 11.73 22.80
C GLU A 45 0.77 11.88 21.32
N ASP A 46 1.06 10.87 20.52
CA ASP A 46 0.81 10.88 19.07
C ASP A 46 -0.70 10.90 18.74
N ALA A 47 -1.56 10.49 19.69
CA ALA A 47 -3.01 10.42 19.53
C ALA A 47 -3.78 11.57 20.20
N LYS A 48 -3.11 12.53 20.84
CA LYS A 48 -3.78 13.59 21.65
C LYS A 48 -4.78 14.45 20.89
N THR A 49 -4.64 14.58 19.58
CA THR A 49 -5.52 15.41 18.75
C THR A 49 -6.71 14.63 18.17
N LEU A 50 -6.77 13.33 18.40
CA LEU A 50 -7.80 12.46 17.84
C LEU A 50 -8.98 12.30 18.81
N HIS A 51 -10.17 12.28 18.26
CA HIS A 51 -11.39 11.91 19.00
C HIS A 51 -11.54 10.39 19.01
N HIS A 52 -11.55 9.80 20.19
CA HIS A 52 -11.75 8.37 20.40
C HIS A 52 -13.16 8.09 20.98
N PRO A 53 -13.77 6.92 20.67
CA PRO A 53 -13.32 5.89 19.72
C PRO A 53 -13.56 6.29 18.26
N HIS A 54 -12.77 5.76 17.33
CA HIS A 54 -12.97 5.93 15.89
C HIS A 54 -12.64 4.64 15.12
N ASP A 55 -13.28 4.47 13.96
CA ASP A 55 -13.04 3.37 13.01
C ASP A 55 -12.49 3.91 11.67
N ASP A 56 -11.86 5.08 11.71
CA ASP A 56 -11.42 5.79 10.51
C ASP A 56 -10.22 5.11 9.84
N ALA A 57 -10.19 5.20 8.52
CA ALA A 57 -9.04 4.77 7.73
C ALA A 57 -7.94 5.85 7.79
N ILE A 58 -6.70 5.43 7.66
CA ILE A 58 -5.58 6.38 7.54
C ILE A 58 -5.63 7.01 6.16
N VAL A 59 -6.05 8.27 6.11
CA VAL A 59 -6.10 9.08 4.90
C VAL A 59 -5.12 10.24 5.07
N ILE A 60 -4.25 10.47 4.10
CA ILE A 60 -3.19 11.48 4.20
C ILE A 60 -3.18 12.41 2.99
N THR A 61 -2.53 13.55 3.18
CA THR A 61 -2.13 14.44 2.11
C THR A 61 -0.66 14.21 1.75
N LEU A 62 -0.35 14.06 0.46
CA LEU A 62 1.01 13.94 -0.05
C LEU A 62 1.17 14.66 -1.39
N THR A 63 2.39 14.73 -1.91
CA THR A 63 2.65 15.31 -3.21
C THR A 63 2.86 14.21 -4.25
N ILE A 64 2.08 14.24 -5.33
CA ILE A 64 2.30 13.40 -6.52
C ILE A 64 2.76 14.30 -7.65
N VAL A 65 3.98 14.06 -8.13
CA VAL A 65 4.70 14.93 -9.08
C VAL A 65 4.84 16.34 -8.48
N ASN A 66 4.01 17.29 -8.91
CA ASN A 66 4.01 18.68 -8.41
C ASN A 66 2.64 19.08 -7.81
N TYR A 67 1.75 18.10 -7.60
CA TYR A 67 0.40 18.34 -7.10
C TYR A 67 0.25 17.90 -5.65
N THR A 68 -0.22 18.82 -4.80
CA THR A 68 -0.69 18.46 -3.46
C THR A 68 -1.95 17.60 -3.61
N THR A 69 -1.84 16.34 -3.25
CA THR A 69 -2.90 15.34 -3.42
C THR A 69 -3.45 14.98 -2.04
N ARG A 70 -4.67 15.37 -1.79
CA ARG A 70 -5.42 15.04 -0.58
C ARG A 70 -6.18 13.73 -0.75
N ILE A 71 -6.74 13.21 0.33
CA ILE A 71 -7.61 12.02 0.34
C ILE A 71 -6.90 10.83 -0.30
N VAL A 72 -5.66 10.57 0.14
CA VAL A 72 -4.88 9.41 -0.26
C VAL A 72 -4.98 8.34 0.82
N LEU A 73 -5.64 7.23 0.49
CA LEU A 73 -5.84 6.11 1.41
C LEU A 73 -4.54 5.31 1.58
N ILE A 74 -4.15 5.08 2.82
CA ILE A 74 -3.09 4.16 3.19
C ILE A 74 -3.69 2.78 3.47
N ASN A 75 -3.35 1.80 2.63
CA ASN A 75 -3.90 0.44 2.73
C ASN A 75 -2.78 -0.60 2.80
N ASN A 76 -2.37 -0.95 4.00
CA ASN A 76 -1.34 -1.96 4.26
C ASN A 76 -1.78 -3.39 3.91
N GLY A 77 -3.08 -3.63 3.72
CA GLY A 77 -3.64 -4.90 3.24
C GLY A 77 -3.53 -5.07 1.72
N SER A 78 -3.39 -3.97 0.95
CA SER A 78 -3.31 -4.01 -0.50
C SER A 78 -1.90 -4.28 -1.00
N SER A 79 -1.77 -5.15 -2.02
CA SER A 79 -0.54 -5.32 -2.80
C SER A 79 -0.47 -4.41 -4.03
N THR A 80 -1.47 -3.57 -4.24
CA THR A 80 -1.65 -2.75 -5.43
C THR A 80 -1.68 -1.27 -5.06
N TYR A 81 -1.24 -0.43 -5.98
CA TYR A 81 -1.36 1.01 -5.91
C TYR A 81 -2.38 1.46 -6.94
N ILE A 82 -3.32 2.28 -6.54
CA ILE A 82 -4.36 2.77 -7.45
C ILE A 82 -4.29 4.28 -7.50
N PHE A 83 -4.34 4.83 -8.71
CA PHE A 83 -4.50 6.24 -8.96
C PHE A 83 -5.83 6.42 -9.69
N TYR A 84 -6.75 7.09 -9.07
CA TYR A 84 -8.08 7.18 -9.61
C TYR A 84 -8.16 8.14 -10.78
N TYR A 85 -8.98 7.78 -11.75
CA TYR A 85 -9.03 8.47 -13.05
C TYR A 85 -9.45 9.95 -12.93
N LEU A 86 -10.28 10.31 -11.97
CA LEU A 86 -10.63 11.71 -11.71
C LEU A 86 -9.40 12.52 -11.29
N ALA A 87 -8.56 12.01 -10.41
CA ALA A 87 -7.32 12.67 -10.01
C ALA A 87 -6.35 12.78 -11.20
N PHE A 88 -6.25 11.73 -12.04
CA PHE A 88 -5.49 11.74 -13.28
C PHE A 88 -5.94 12.89 -14.20
N GLN A 89 -7.26 13.07 -14.39
CA GLN A 89 -7.81 14.14 -15.20
C GLN A 89 -7.59 15.53 -14.59
N GLN A 90 -7.77 15.68 -13.27
CA GLN A 90 -7.56 16.95 -12.56
C GLN A 90 -6.11 17.43 -12.65
N MET A 91 -5.16 16.50 -12.62
CA MET A 91 -3.74 16.79 -12.81
C MET A 91 -3.36 17.01 -14.28
N ARG A 92 -4.32 16.93 -15.20
CA ARG A 92 -4.15 17.13 -16.63
C ARG A 92 -3.06 16.26 -17.27
N PHE A 93 -2.91 15.04 -16.77
CA PHE A 93 -1.99 14.10 -17.40
C PHE A 93 -2.52 13.65 -18.76
N ASN A 94 -1.60 13.56 -19.74
CA ASN A 94 -1.94 13.05 -21.05
C ASN A 94 -2.17 11.53 -20.98
N LYS A 95 -3.24 11.05 -21.64
CA LYS A 95 -3.53 9.60 -21.75
C LYS A 95 -2.41 8.81 -22.43
N GLU A 96 -1.62 9.45 -23.27
CA GLU A 96 -0.46 8.84 -23.94
C GLU A 96 0.64 8.42 -22.96
N LEU A 97 0.63 8.95 -21.72
CA LEU A 97 1.52 8.52 -20.64
C LEU A 97 1.13 7.17 -20.02
N LEU A 98 -0.08 6.69 -20.33
CA LEU A 98 -0.57 5.41 -19.80
C LEU A 98 0.03 4.26 -20.58
N CYS A 99 0.72 3.37 -19.88
CA CYS A 99 1.13 2.08 -20.43
C CYS A 99 -0.08 1.14 -20.43
N PRO A 100 -0.48 0.59 -21.60
CA PRO A 100 -1.60 -0.34 -21.67
C PRO A 100 -1.37 -1.58 -20.80
N ILE A 101 -2.43 -2.05 -20.17
CA ILE A 101 -2.42 -3.27 -19.38
C ILE A 101 -3.65 -4.11 -19.73
N ASN A 102 -3.43 -5.39 -20.05
CA ASN A 102 -4.51 -6.33 -20.40
C ASN A 102 -4.80 -7.35 -19.28
N VAL A 103 -4.21 -7.15 -18.11
CA VAL A 103 -4.40 -8.05 -16.97
C VAL A 103 -5.44 -7.44 -16.04
N PRO A 104 -6.56 -8.12 -15.80
CA PRO A 104 -7.54 -7.65 -14.84
C PRO A 104 -6.97 -7.70 -13.42
N PHE A 105 -7.25 -6.70 -12.66
CA PHE A 105 -6.98 -6.65 -11.24
C PHE A 105 -8.21 -7.21 -10.49
N ILE A 106 -7.95 -7.97 -9.44
CA ILE A 106 -9.01 -8.57 -8.64
C ILE A 106 -9.14 -7.76 -7.35
N GLY A 107 -10.27 -7.06 -7.22
CA GLY A 107 -10.62 -6.33 -6.01
C GLY A 107 -11.15 -7.24 -4.90
N PHE A 108 -11.42 -6.65 -3.74
CA PHE A 108 -12.10 -7.33 -2.64
C PHE A 108 -13.47 -7.86 -3.11
N GLY A 109 -13.80 -9.10 -2.74
CA GLY A 109 -15.03 -9.75 -3.20
C GLY A 109 -14.93 -10.44 -4.57
N GLY A 110 -13.73 -10.51 -5.17
CA GLY A 110 -13.49 -11.24 -6.42
C GLY A 110 -13.92 -10.50 -7.69
N MET A 111 -14.32 -9.24 -7.60
CA MET A 111 -14.61 -8.40 -8.78
C MET A 111 -13.36 -8.22 -9.62
N LYS A 112 -13.48 -8.53 -10.91
CA LYS A 112 -12.43 -8.27 -11.90
C LYS A 112 -12.61 -6.86 -12.44
N ILE A 113 -11.61 -6.01 -12.26
CA ILE A 113 -11.57 -4.64 -12.76
C ILE A 113 -10.45 -4.59 -13.80
N LEU A 114 -10.75 -4.05 -14.97
CA LEU A 114 -9.75 -3.80 -16.00
C LEU A 114 -9.29 -2.34 -15.86
N PRO A 115 -8.04 -2.08 -15.43
CA PRO A 115 -7.54 -0.72 -15.34
C PRO A 115 -7.47 -0.05 -16.70
N VAL A 116 -7.54 1.28 -16.72
CA VAL A 116 -7.34 2.08 -17.94
C VAL A 116 -5.90 1.95 -18.46
N GLY A 117 -4.96 1.75 -17.56
CA GLY A 117 -3.55 1.56 -17.84
C GLY A 117 -2.71 1.67 -16.57
N THR A 118 -1.40 1.75 -16.72
CA THR A 118 -0.46 2.02 -15.63
C THR A 118 0.31 3.30 -15.89
N ILE A 119 0.68 3.99 -14.81
CA ILE A 119 1.53 5.18 -14.88
C ILE A 119 2.52 5.20 -13.71
N SER A 120 3.76 5.57 -14.01
CA SER A 120 4.81 5.73 -13.00
C SER A 120 4.91 7.20 -12.59
N LEU A 121 4.68 7.49 -11.32
CA LEU A 121 4.64 8.85 -10.79
C LEU A 121 5.55 9.01 -9.59
N LEU A 122 6.23 10.14 -9.49
CA LEU A 122 7.00 10.51 -8.32
C LEU A 122 6.06 10.88 -7.17
N VAL A 123 6.18 10.16 -6.06
CA VAL A 123 5.44 10.43 -4.82
C VAL A 123 6.40 10.97 -3.78
N VAL A 124 6.02 12.07 -3.16
CA VAL A 124 6.78 12.75 -2.11
C VAL A 124 5.94 12.79 -0.84
N VAL A 125 6.47 12.21 0.22
CA VAL A 125 5.83 12.19 1.54
C VAL A 125 6.59 13.11 2.47
N SER A 126 5.87 13.96 3.20
CA SER A 126 6.43 14.98 4.09
C SER A 126 7.16 16.10 3.33
N SER A 127 7.74 17.05 4.04
CA SER A 127 8.41 18.22 3.48
C SER A 127 9.93 18.14 3.62
N TYR A 128 10.62 18.88 2.74
CA TYR A 128 12.06 19.04 2.82
C TYR A 128 12.49 19.56 4.21
N PRO A 129 13.64 19.11 4.78
CA PRO A 129 14.59 18.14 4.23
C PRO A 129 14.27 16.65 4.58
N ARG A 130 13.24 16.39 5.34
CA ARG A 130 12.90 15.06 5.88
C ARG A 130 11.84 14.34 5.05
N GLN A 131 11.89 14.50 3.74
CA GLN A 131 10.97 13.88 2.80
C GLN A 131 11.49 12.54 2.29
N ILE A 132 10.58 11.67 1.85
CA ILE A 132 10.87 10.52 1.03
C ILE A 132 10.30 10.75 -0.36
N ASN A 133 11.15 10.57 -1.37
CA ASN A 133 10.77 10.63 -2.78
C ASN A 133 10.85 9.21 -3.35
N LYS A 134 9.78 8.72 -3.91
CA LYS A 134 9.72 7.40 -4.54
C LYS A 134 8.90 7.43 -5.80
N GLU A 135 9.40 6.76 -6.82
CA GLU A 135 8.62 6.45 -8.00
C GLU A 135 7.69 5.28 -7.70
N VAL A 136 6.41 5.45 -7.99
CA VAL A 136 5.35 4.47 -7.74
C VAL A 136 4.61 4.21 -9.05
N ASN A 137 4.50 2.94 -9.42
CA ASN A 137 3.79 2.52 -10.61
C ASN A 137 2.33 2.22 -10.27
N PHE A 138 1.46 3.17 -10.55
CA PHE A 138 0.04 3.10 -10.25
C PHE A 138 -0.76 2.40 -11.34
N LEU A 139 -1.75 1.61 -10.94
CA LEU A 139 -2.86 1.25 -11.80
C LEU A 139 -3.82 2.43 -11.85
N VAL A 140 -4.16 2.88 -13.08
CA VAL A 140 -5.15 3.93 -13.27
C VAL A 140 -6.51 3.28 -13.46
N ASP A 141 -7.42 3.55 -12.53
CA ASP A 141 -8.73 2.93 -12.45
C ASP A 141 -9.85 3.98 -12.48
N CYS A 142 -11.10 3.49 -12.47
CA CYS A 142 -12.31 4.31 -12.48
C CYS A 142 -12.39 5.29 -11.28
N SER A 143 -13.48 6.00 -11.13
CA SER A 143 -13.67 6.98 -10.07
C SER A 143 -13.89 6.35 -8.68
N SER A 144 -13.42 7.02 -7.66
CA SER A 144 -13.61 6.70 -6.25
C SER A 144 -13.71 7.97 -5.43
N SER A 145 -14.08 7.84 -4.15
CA SER A 145 -13.99 8.91 -3.16
C SER A 145 -12.55 9.27 -2.80
N TYR A 146 -11.59 8.40 -3.09
CA TYR A 146 -10.16 8.64 -2.89
C TYR A 146 -9.52 9.14 -4.18
N ASN A 147 -8.43 9.89 -4.07
CA ASN A 147 -7.59 10.29 -5.20
C ASN A 147 -6.54 9.22 -5.54
N ALA A 148 -6.04 8.53 -4.53
CA ALA A 148 -5.12 7.41 -4.72
C ALA A 148 -5.19 6.43 -3.55
N ILE A 149 -4.70 5.22 -3.77
CA ILE A 149 -4.43 4.22 -2.72
C ILE A 149 -2.95 3.87 -2.76
N ILE A 150 -2.29 3.99 -1.61
CA ILE A 150 -0.92 3.57 -1.39
C ILE A 150 -0.92 2.21 -0.71
N GLY A 151 -0.46 1.20 -1.41
CA GLY A 151 -0.42 -0.17 -0.92
C GLY A 151 0.87 -0.54 -0.18
N ARG A 152 0.86 -1.71 0.41
CA ARG A 152 1.95 -2.28 1.22
C ARG A 152 3.34 -2.23 0.57
N PRO A 153 3.56 -2.51 -0.74
CA PRO A 153 4.90 -2.47 -1.28
C PRO A 153 5.53 -1.06 -1.25
N THR A 154 4.75 0.01 -1.44
CA THR A 154 5.25 1.39 -1.27
C THR A 154 5.58 1.65 0.20
N LEU A 155 4.69 1.29 1.14
CA LEU A 155 4.96 1.43 2.58
C LEU A 155 6.24 0.70 2.99
N ASN A 156 6.45 -0.52 2.50
CA ASN A 156 7.68 -1.25 2.73
C ASN A 156 8.93 -0.53 2.14
N SER A 157 8.78 0.07 0.96
CA SER A 157 9.87 0.84 0.33
C SER A 157 10.21 2.12 1.11
N TRP A 158 9.24 2.71 1.77
CA TRP A 158 9.40 3.85 2.69
C TRP A 158 9.88 3.42 4.07
N ARG A 159 9.91 2.10 4.36
CA ARG A 159 10.10 1.57 5.71
C ARG A 159 9.11 2.17 6.69
N ALA A 160 7.88 2.35 6.22
CA ALA A 160 6.82 2.96 6.99
C ALA A 160 6.11 1.93 7.86
N THR A 161 5.75 2.35 9.05
CA THR A 161 4.87 1.63 9.96
C THR A 161 3.59 2.43 10.13
N THR A 162 2.46 1.77 10.01
CA THR A 162 1.12 2.35 10.17
C THR A 162 0.56 1.98 11.52
N PHE A 163 -0.13 2.91 12.18
CA PHE A 163 -0.86 2.66 13.40
C PHE A 163 -2.26 3.28 13.32
N THR A 164 -3.25 2.44 13.14
CA THR A 164 -4.64 2.87 12.90
C THR A 164 -5.24 3.61 14.10
N TYR A 165 -4.96 3.17 15.33
CA TYR A 165 -5.42 3.85 16.53
C TYR A 165 -4.94 5.31 16.64
N HIS A 166 -3.77 5.62 16.09
CA HIS A 166 -3.21 6.98 16.03
C HIS A 166 -3.44 7.66 14.69
N LEU A 167 -4.13 7.03 13.74
CA LEU A 167 -4.34 7.52 12.37
C LEU A 167 -3.05 8.06 11.74
N SER A 168 -1.92 7.43 12.02
CA SER A 168 -0.62 7.96 11.59
C SER A 168 0.27 6.92 10.92
N ILE A 169 1.21 7.41 10.15
CA ILE A 169 2.33 6.65 9.59
C ILE A 169 3.64 7.25 10.05
N LYS A 170 4.55 6.40 10.52
CA LYS A 170 5.93 6.78 10.83
C LYS A 170 6.88 6.07 9.90
N PHE A 171 7.90 6.76 9.44
CA PHE A 171 8.90 6.22 8.52
C PHE A 171 10.29 6.78 8.81
N LEU A 172 11.30 6.01 8.39
CA LEU A 172 12.69 6.36 8.61
C LEU A 172 13.24 7.15 7.43
N THR A 173 13.81 8.32 7.72
CA THR A 173 14.56 9.14 6.76
C THR A 173 16.03 9.19 7.15
N LYS A 174 16.88 9.69 6.27
CA LYS A 174 18.30 9.93 6.61
C LYS A 174 18.51 10.96 7.75
N TYR A 175 17.47 11.71 8.09
CA TYR A 175 17.46 12.70 9.18
C TYR A 175 16.67 12.24 10.41
N GLY A 176 16.39 10.94 10.52
CA GLY A 176 15.64 10.33 11.62
C GLY A 176 14.19 9.96 11.25
N ILE A 177 13.41 9.63 12.27
CA ILE A 177 12.01 9.25 12.11
C ILE A 177 11.16 10.47 11.79
N ARG A 178 10.21 10.28 10.89
CA ARG A 178 9.20 11.26 10.54
C ARG A 178 7.81 10.64 10.69
N GLU A 179 6.87 11.47 11.07
CA GLU A 179 5.46 11.12 11.20
C GLU A 179 4.62 11.95 10.23
N VAL A 180 3.58 11.32 9.70
CA VAL A 180 2.49 11.98 8.97
C VAL A 180 1.20 11.53 9.61
N GLN A 181 0.46 12.49 10.13
CA GLN A 181 -0.86 12.30 10.70
C GLN A 181 -1.90 12.20 9.57
N GLY A 182 -2.95 11.43 9.79
CA GLY A 182 -4.13 11.41 8.94
C GLY A 182 -4.84 12.77 8.92
N ASP A 183 -5.47 13.06 7.78
CA ASP A 183 -6.25 14.29 7.56
C ASP A 183 -7.60 14.22 8.30
#